data_b2371d5d0dbf87bb5bf0e57960b9657f
#
_entry.id   b2371d5d0dbf87bb5bf0e57960b9657f
#
_cell.length_a   1.000
_cell.length_b   1.000
_cell.length_c   1.000
_cell.angle_alpha   90.00
_cell.angle_beta   90.00
_cell.angle_gamma   90.00
#
_symmetry.space_group_name_H-M   'P 1'
#
loop_
_entity.id
_entity.type
_entity.pdbx_description
1 polymer ?
#
loop_
_entity_poly.entity_id
_entity_poly.type
_entity_poly.pdbx_seq_one_letter_code
_entity_poly.pdbx_strand_id
1 'polypeptide(L)'
;ARKSNNHFGIKATSSWIENGGKYLVYTDDRPNEKFCQYANVGDSYEHHSQFLKRNGRYAGLFQLSPDDYKGWTNGLQDAGYASSKQYAATLQNIIEKNGLQKYDQMVMQEMKALGKSFGTADNPCQATSDDVSVQDTEEKKYSFPLKREEFMLVTSPFGTRKDPLDASKSQLHKGIDIQTNHEAVLATEDKGKVVNVNSNANTNGGRSVTVEYNRNDGSKYQCTYMHLDSISVKIGDEVAAGQKLGISGNTGYRTTGEHLHFGVISISTDGTKRDID
;
A
#
# COMPACT_ATOMS: atom_id res chain seq x y z
N ALA A 1 6.06 18.48 3.62
CA ALA A 1 6.10 17.02 3.57
C ALA A 1 7.46 16.48 3.08
N ARG A 2 7.98 16.88 1.89
CA ARG A 2 9.18 16.27 1.26
C ARG A 2 10.44 16.14 2.13
N LYS A 3 10.66 17.02 3.12
CA LYS A 3 11.87 16.97 3.99
C LYS A 3 11.60 16.29 5.33
N SER A 4 10.35 16.15 5.73
CA SER A 4 9.97 15.65 7.06
C SER A 4 9.19 14.35 7.01
N ASN A 5 8.77 13.87 5.85
CA ASN A 5 7.77 12.80 5.67
C ASN A 5 6.49 13.01 6.49
N ASN A 6 6.25 14.23 6.96
CA ASN A 6 5.08 14.57 7.77
C ASN A 6 3.92 15.02 6.86
N HIS A 7 3.04 14.09 6.53
CA HIS A 7 1.93 14.31 5.59
C HIS A 7 0.73 15.01 6.23
N PHE A 8 0.62 14.97 7.55
CA PHE A 8 -0.52 15.48 8.30
C PHE A 8 -0.21 16.74 9.11
N GLY A 9 0.99 17.29 8.98
CA GLY A 9 1.38 18.50 9.71
C GLY A 9 1.40 18.33 11.23
N ILE A 10 1.70 17.13 11.74
CA ILE A 10 1.66 16.87 13.18
C ILE A 10 2.81 17.63 13.85
N LYS A 11 2.43 18.48 14.83
CA LYS A 11 3.39 19.25 15.62
C LYS A 11 4.09 18.36 16.63
N ALA A 12 5.42 18.55 16.79
CA ALA A 12 6.24 17.80 17.73
C ALA A 12 5.97 18.30 19.17
N THR A 13 5.43 17.44 20.00
CA THR A 13 5.20 17.71 21.40
C THR A 13 6.48 17.55 22.23
N SER A 14 6.50 18.05 23.47
CA SER A 14 7.61 17.80 24.41
C SER A 14 7.87 16.30 24.56
N SER A 15 6.82 15.50 24.74
CA SER A 15 6.95 14.04 24.85
C SER A 15 7.55 13.39 23.61
N TRP A 16 7.21 13.86 22.41
CA TRP A 16 7.84 13.38 21.17
C TRP A 16 9.35 13.60 21.18
N ILE A 17 9.77 14.80 21.59
CA ILE A 17 11.18 15.21 21.62
C ILE A 17 11.95 14.46 22.71
N GLU A 18 11.39 14.33 23.91
CA GLU A 18 11.96 13.60 25.04
C GLU A 18 12.17 12.11 24.74
N ASN A 19 11.32 11.52 23.91
CA ASN A 19 11.45 10.14 23.44
C ASN A 19 12.38 10.00 22.20
N GLY A 20 13.18 11.03 21.88
CA GLY A 20 14.17 10.99 20.79
C GLY A 20 13.59 11.23 19.40
N GLY A 21 12.32 11.65 19.30
CA GLY A 21 11.67 11.99 18.04
C GLY A 21 12.31 13.19 17.36
N LYS A 22 12.59 13.07 16.06
CA LYS A 22 13.16 14.15 15.24
C LYS A 22 12.09 15.17 14.86
N TYR A 23 12.51 16.41 14.64
CA TYR A 23 11.61 17.47 14.19
C TYR A 23 12.32 18.46 13.26
N LEU A 24 11.51 19.16 12.48
CA LEU A 24 11.91 20.33 11.70
C LEU A 24 11.14 21.55 12.21
N VAL A 25 11.77 22.71 12.08
CA VAL A 25 11.17 23.99 12.49
C VAL A 25 10.67 24.74 11.28
N TYR A 26 9.42 25.16 11.34
CA TYR A 26 8.77 25.99 10.32
C TYR A 26 7.97 27.12 10.94
N THR A 27 7.69 28.14 10.17
CA THR A 27 6.68 29.15 10.52
C THR A 27 5.34 28.69 9.94
N ASP A 28 4.33 28.57 10.79
CA ASP A 28 2.95 28.22 10.43
C ASP A 28 2.03 29.24 11.13
N ASP A 29 1.15 28.85 12.03
CA ASP A 29 0.33 29.79 12.86
C ASP A 29 1.19 30.69 13.73
N ARG A 30 2.36 30.18 14.12
CA ARG A 30 3.35 30.91 14.93
C ARG A 30 4.76 30.70 14.35
N PRO A 31 5.68 31.63 14.58
CA PRO A 31 7.08 31.43 14.20
C PRO A 31 7.72 30.32 15.01
N ASN A 32 8.66 29.58 14.39
CA ASN A 32 9.48 28.55 15.02
C ASN A 32 8.69 27.35 15.59
N GLU A 33 7.58 26.96 14.97
CA GLU A 33 6.86 25.77 15.36
C GLU A 33 7.60 24.49 14.94
N LYS A 34 7.61 23.51 15.84
CA LYS A 34 8.26 22.22 15.63
C LYS A 34 7.27 21.21 15.05
N PHE A 35 7.61 20.61 13.93
CA PHE A 35 6.82 19.57 13.28
C PHE A 35 7.56 18.25 13.32
N CYS A 36 6.88 17.15 13.63
CA CYS A 36 7.47 15.82 13.63
C CYS A 36 8.17 15.53 12.31
N GLN A 37 9.32 14.88 12.38
CA GLN A 37 10.04 14.35 11.23
C GLN A 37 10.10 12.84 11.35
N TYR A 38 9.61 12.16 10.31
CA TYR A 38 9.54 10.70 10.25
C TYR A 38 10.65 10.13 9.35
N ALA A 39 11.03 8.88 9.61
CA ALA A 39 12.00 8.17 8.78
C ALA A 39 11.42 7.87 7.39
N ASN A 40 10.13 7.54 7.34
CA ASN A 40 9.40 7.24 6.10
C ASN A 40 7.96 7.78 6.18
N VAL A 41 7.20 7.61 5.10
CA VAL A 41 5.81 8.05 5.01
C VAL A 41 4.88 7.21 5.88
N GLY A 42 5.14 5.90 5.99
CA GLY A 42 4.35 4.97 6.81
C GLY A 42 4.29 5.41 8.26
N ASP A 43 5.44 5.80 8.85
CA ASP A 43 5.50 6.31 10.23
C ASP A 43 4.60 7.54 10.43
N SER A 44 4.46 8.40 9.42
CA SER A 44 3.57 9.57 9.49
C SER A 44 2.09 9.16 9.54
N TYR A 45 1.69 8.17 8.75
CA TYR A 45 0.33 7.63 8.74
C TYR A 45 0.02 6.88 10.03
N GLU A 46 0.95 6.04 10.49
CA GLU A 46 0.80 5.31 11.76
C GLU A 46 0.66 6.30 12.92
N HIS A 47 1.55 7.28 13.03
CA HIS A 47 1.46 8.29 14.08
C HIS A 47 0.17 9.12 14.01
N HIS A 48 -0.31 9.45 12.80
CA HIS A 48 -1.59 10.13 12.62
C HIS A 48 -2.76 9.27 13.13
N SER A 49 -2.79 7.99 12.79
CA SER A 49 -3.81 7.05 13.28
C SER A 49 -3.77 6.94 14.80
N GLN A 50 -2.59 6.82 15.39
CA GLN A 50 -2.39 6.80 16.85
C GLN A 50 -2.78 8.13 17.51
N PHE A 51 -2.50 9.26 16.86
CA PHE A 51 -2.90 10.58 17.33
C PHE A 51 -4.42 10.69 17.42
N LEU A 52 -5.16 10.28 16.41
CA LEU A 52 -6.63 10.28 16.45
C LEU A 52 -7.16 9.33 17.52
N LYS A 53 -6.60 8.11 17.62
CA LYS A 53 -7.04 7.10 18.59
C LYS A 53 -6.81 7.52 20.05
N ARG A 54 -5.69 8.16 20.35
CA ARG A 54 -5.31 8.55 21.73
C ARG A 54 -6.00 9.84 22.21
N ASN A 55 -6.49 10.67 21.32
CA ASN A 55 -7.17 11.92 21.68
C ASN A 55 -8.65 11.69 21.86
N GLY A 56 -9.15 11.74 23.09
CA GLY A 56 -10.55 11.50 23.45
C GLY A 56 -11.57 12.34 22.68
N ARG A 57 -11.20 13.53 22.20
CA ARG A 57 -12.08 14.37 21.37
C ARG A 57 -12.46 13.74 20.04
N TYR A 58 -11.69 12.76 19.57
CA TYR A 58 -11.98 12.02 18.34
C TYR A 58 -12.62 10.64 18.60
N ALA A 59 -12.84 10.27 19.86
CA ALA A 59 -13.34 8.94 20.21
C ALA A 59 -14.68 8.59 19.52
N GLY A 60 -15.57 9.58 19.36
CA GLY A 60 -16.85 9.40 18.67
C GLY A 60 -16.72 9.03 17.19
N LEU A 61 -15.61 9.36 16.55
CA LEU A 61 -15.38 9.01 15.13
C LEU A 61 -15.24 7.50 14.93
N PHE A 62 -14.67 6.82 15.91
CA PHE A 62 -14.46 5.35 15.86
C PHE A 62 -15.74 4.54 16.07
N GLN A 63 -16.89 5.22 16.29
CA GLN A 63 -18.22 4.60 16.31
C GLN A 63 -18.90 4.66 14.93
N LEU A 64 -18.35 5.45 14.01
CA LEU A 64 -18.87 5.56 12.64
C LEU A 64 -18.46 4.34 11.82
N SER A 65 -19.26 4.02 10.79
CA SER A 65 -18.85 3.03 9.79
C SER A 65 -17.56 3.49 9.10
N PRO A 66 -16.62 2.58 8.79
CA PRO A 66 -15.38 2.93 8.09
C PRO A 66 -15.60 3.64 6.75
N ASP A 67 -16.71 3.37 6.07
CA ASP A 67 -17.08 3.98 4.78
C ASP A 67 -17.91 5.27 4.93
N ASP A 68 -18.25 5.67 6.16
CA ASP A 68 -18.93 6.96 6.43
C ASP A 68 -17.94 8.13 6.42
N TYR A 69 -17.31 8.36 5.26
CA TYR A 69 -16.37 9.47 5.12
C TYR A 69 -16.99 10.85 5.40
N LYS A 70 -18.32 10.99 5.24
CA LYS A 70 -19.01 12.26 5.58
C LYS A 70 -19.08 12.46 7.08
N GLY A 71 -19.46 11.45 7.82
CA GLY A 71 -19.43 11.47 9.29
C GLY A 71 -18.02 11.72 9.82
N TRP A 72 -17.02 11.03 9.27
CA TRP A 72 -15.62 11.21 9.64
C TRP A 72 -15.12 12.64 9.41
N THR A 73 -15.33 13.21 8.22
CA THR A 73 -14.84 14.55 7.88
C THR A 73 -15.54 15.64 8.68
N ASN A 74 -16.86 15.52 8.91
CA ASN A 74 -17.61 16.45 9.76
C ASN A 74 -17.15 16.35 11.21
N GLY A 75 -17.04 15.15 11.75
CA GLY A 75 -16.61 14.95 13.12
C GLY A 75 -15.16 15.41 13.38
N LEU A 76 -14.26 15.28 12.42
CA LEU A 76 -12.91 15.86 12.51
C LEU A 76 -12.98 17.39 12.59
N GLN A 77 -13.81 18.03 11.77
CA GLN A 77 -14.01 19.49 11.81
C GLN A 77 -14.61 19.93 13.13
N ASP A 78 -15.66 19.27 13.60
CA ASP A 78 -16.36 19.58 14.86
C ASP A 78 -15.46 19.38 16.09
N ALA A 79 -14.57 18.37 16.04
CA ALA A 79 -13.55 18.13 17.05
C ALA A 79 -12.37 19.12 16.98
N GLY A 80 -12.38 20.07 16.04
CA GLY A 80 -11.34 21.09 15.91
C GLY A 80 -10.01 20.55 15.40
N TYR A 81 -10.05 19.57 14.49
CA TYR A 81 -8.83 19.03 13.86
C TYR A 81 -8.13 20.10 13.01
N ALA A 82 -8.89 20.94 12.33
CA ALA A 82 -8.41 22.07 11.55
C ALA A 82 -9.16 23.35 11.89
N SER A 83 -8.50 24.50 11.73
CA SER A 83 -9.07 25.83 11.96
C SER A 83 -10.06 26.25 10.87
N SER A 84 -9.96 25.68 9.68
CA SER A 84 -10.83 26.00 8.55
C SER A 84 -12.24 25.47 8.74
N LYS A 85 -13.24 26.37 8.67
CA LYS A 85 -14.66 25.98 8.69
C LYS A 85 -15.12 25.21 7.44
N GLN A 86 -14.31 25.16 6.40
CA GLN A 86 -14.60 24.45 5.16
C GLN A 86 -13.81 23.13 5.06
N TYR A 87 -13.16 22.71 6.15
CA TYR A 87 -12.30 21.52 6.15
C TYR A 87 -13.03 20.27 5.68
N ALA A 88 -14.18 19.98 6.30
CA ALA A 88 -15.01 18.82 5.96
C ALA A 88 -15.47 18.85 4.50
N ALA A 89 -16.02 19.98 4.06
CA ALA A 89 -16.51 20.14 2.68
C ALA A 89 -15.37 19.97 1.64
N THR A 90 -14.19 20.50 1.96
CA THR A 90 -13.00 20.35 1.08
C THR A 90 -12.58 18.88 0.95
N LEU A 91 -12.51 18.15 2.07
CA LEU A 91 -12.17 16.73 2.06
C LEU A 91 -13.22 15.91 1.32
N GLN A 92 -14.52 16.13 1.58
CA GLN A 92 -15.61 15.44 0.91
C GLN A 92 -15.53 15.63 -0.61
N ASN A 93 -15.30 16.86 -1.07
CA ASN A 93 -15.13 17.13 -2.50
C ASN A 93 -13.92 16.40 -3.10
N ILE A 94 -12.79 16.33 -2.39
CA ILE A 94 -11.60 15.58 -2.84
C ILE A 94 -11.94 14.09 -2.93
N ILE A 95 -12.57 13.51 -1.92
CA ILE A 95 -12.96 12.10 -1.85
C ILE A 95 -13.91 11.77 -3.01
N GLU A 96 -14.96 12.55 -3.20
CA GLU A 96 -15.98 12.33 -4.23
C GLU A 96 -15.42 12.51 -5.65
N LYS A 97 -14.66 13.60 -5.88
CA LYS A 97 -14.06 13.89 -7.18
C LYS A 97 -13.08 12.83 -7.65
N ASN A 98 -12.39 12.19 -6.73
CA ASN A 98 -11.38 11.16 -7.03
C ASN A 98 -11.91 9.74 -6.79
N GLY A 99 -13.15 9.56 -6.37
CA GLY A 99 -13.77 8.26 -6.10
C GLY A 99 -13.05 7.47 -5.02
N LEU A 100 -12.53 8.14 -3.97
CA LEU A 100 -11.67 7.50 -2.96
C LEU A 100 -12.45 6.55 -2.05
N GLN A 101 -13.76 6.75 -1.87
CA GLN A 101 -14.64 5.90 -1.06
C GLN A 101 -14.64 4.43 -1.52
N LYS A 102 -14.25 4.15 -2.76
CA LYS A 102 -14.12 2.78 -3.26
C LYS A 102 -13.08 1.96 -2.49
N TYR A 103 -12.05 2.60 -1.95
CA TYR A 103 -11.01 1.90 -1.20
C TYR A 103 -11.52 1.41 0.15
N ASP A 104 -12.36 2.19 0.82
CA ASP A 104 -13.02 1.77 2.05
C ASP A 104 -13.92 0.55 1.79
N GLN A 105 -14.71 0.60 0.71
CA GLN A 105 -15.56 -0.51 0.28
C GLN A 105 -14.75 -1.77 -0.06
N MET A 106 -13.61 -1.63 -0.73
CA MET A 106 -12.72 -2.76 -1.04
C MET A 106 -12.20 -3.42 0.25
N VAL A 107 -11.71 -2.63 1.21
CA VAL A 107 -11.24 -3.13 2.50
C VAL A 107 -12.37 -3.81 3.28
N MET A 108 -13.57 -3.23 3.29
CA MET A 108 -14.74 -3.82 3.95
C MET A 108 -15.14 -5.16 3.32
N GLN A 109 -15.08 -5.28 1.99
CA GLN A 109 -15.35 -6.54 1.28
C GLN A 109 -14.29 -7.59 1.59
N GLU A 110 -13.02 -7.21 1.61
CA GLU A 110 -11.91 -8.10 1.96
C GLU A 110 -12.04 -8.61 3.40
N MET A 111 -12.30 -7.72 4.36
CA MET A 111 -12.53 -8.09 5.75
C MET A 111 -13.70 -9.07 5.89
N LYS A 112 -14.81 -8.80 5.20
CA LYS A 112 -15.97 -9.70 5.18
C LYS A 112 -15.63 -11.07 4.58
N ALA A 113 -14.86 -11.11 3.50
CA ALA A 113 -14.42 -12.35 2.86
C ALA A 113 -13.51 -13.19 3.78
N LEU A 114 -12.73 -12.52 4.64
CA LEU A 114 -11.86 -13.15 5.65
C LEU A 114 -12.61 -13.51 6.94
N GLY A 115 -13.94 -13.33 6.99
CA GLY A 115 -14.74 -13.55 8.22
C GLY A 115 -14.38 -12.60 9.38
N LYS A 116 -13.67 -11.50 9.09
CA LYS A 116 -13.30 -10.48 10.07
C LYS A 116 -14.34 -9.37 10.10
N SER A 117 -14.68 -8.88 11.28
CA SER A 117 -15.49 -7.67 11.47
C SER A 117 -14.59 -6.50 11.83
N PHE A 118 -14.97 -5.27 11.42
CA PHE A 118 -14.46 -4.08 12.07
C PHE A 118 -14.91 -4.16 13.54
N GLY A 119 -13.99 -3.89 14.47
CA GLY A 119 -14.27 -4.01 15.90
C GLY A 119 -15.58 -3.32 16.28
N THR A 120 -16.28 -3.91 17.26
CA THR A 120 -17.45 -3.29 17.87
C THR A 120 -17.03 -2.08 18.69
N ALA A 121 -18.01 -1.25 19.08
CA ALA A 121 -17.85 0.01 19.80
C ALA A 121 -16.85 -0.01 20.98
N ASP A 122 -16.61 -1.16 21.59
CA ASP A 122 -15.72 -1.27 22.76
C ASP A 122 -14.23 -1.44 22.39
N ASN A 123 -13.89 -1.86 21.18
CA ASN A 123 -12.49 -1.94 20.73
C ASN A 123 -12.31 -2.04 19.21
N PRO A 124 -12.43 -0.93 18.46
CA PRO A 124 -12.37 -0.94 17.00
C PRO A 124 -11.02 -1.39 16.40
N CYS A 125 -10.00 -1.57 17.22
CA CYS A 125 -8.65 -1.97 16.78
C CYS A 125 -8.14 -3.28 17.39
N GLN A 126 -8.95 -4.01 18.16
CA GLN A 126 -8.64 -5.39 18.50
C GLN A 126 -9.36 -6.29 17.50
N ALA A 127 -8.62 -6.83 16.55
CA ALA A 127 -9.02 -8.08 15.93
C ALA A 127 -9.17 -9.09 17.08
N THR A 128 -10.39 -9.53 17.35
CA THR A 128 -10.61 -10.65 18.26
C THR A 128 -9.92 -11.86 17.64
N SER A 129 -8.84 -12.28 18.26
CA SER A 129 -8.31 -13.61 18.07
C SER A 129 -9.29 -14.57 18.76
N ASP A 130 -10.45 -14.79 18.18
CA ASP A 130 -11.24 -15.95 18.52
C ASP A 130 -10.55 -17.14 17.88
N ASP A 131 -9.95 -17.95 18.74
CA ASP A 131 -9.48 -19.29 18.45
C ASP A 131 -10.61 -20.11 17.80
N VAL A 132 -10.72 -19.99 16.49
CA VAL A 132 -11.35 -21.04 15.69
C VAL A 132 -10.27 -22.08 15.53
N SER A 133 -10.41 -23.18 16.27
CA SER A 133 -9.66 -24.41 16.03
C SER A 133 -9.97 -24.90 14.62
N VAL A 134 -9.23 -24.39 13.65
CA VAL A 134 -9.25 -24.89 12.27
C VAL A 134 -8.36 -26.12 12.26
N GLN A 135 -8.97 -27.25 11.94
CA GLN A 135 -8.24 -28.48 11.64
C GLN A 135 -7.20 -28.19 10.56
N ASP A 136 -5.99 -28.72 10.77
CA ASP A 136 -4.78 -28.60 9.99
C ASP A 136 -4.99 -28.97 8.50
N THR A 137 -5.50 -28.01 7.72
CA THR A 137 -5.22 -27.96 6.29
C THR A 137 -4.04 -27.02 6.16
N GLU A 138 -2.94 -27.43 5.51
CA GLU A 138 -1.76 -26.59 5.25
C GLU A 138 -2.20 -25.23 4.74
N GLU A 139 -2.31 -24.24 5.63
CA GLU A 139 -2.69 -22.86 5.24
C GLU A 139 -1.61 -22.30 4.35
N LYS A 140 -1.96 -22.09 3.09
CA LYS A 140 -1.09 -21.49 2.12
C LYS A 140 -0.81 -20.05 2.54
N LYS A 141 0.43 -19.72 2.86
CA LYS A 141 0.82 -18.39 3.29
C LYS A 141 0.87 -17.44 2.09
N TYR A 142 0.38 -16.23 2.30
CA TYR A 142 0.44 -15.15 1.33
C TYR A 142 1.25 -13.99 1.90
N SER A 143 1.93 -13.26 1.03
CA SER A 143 2.67 -12.06 1.35
C SER A 143 2.37 -10.96 0.33
N PHE A 144 2.56 -9.74 0.69
CA PHE A 144 2.57 -8.64 -0.26
C PHE A 144 3.92 -8.62 -1.01
N PRO A 145 3.99 -8.09 -2.25
CA PRO A 145 5.24 -8.02 -3.00
C PRO A 145 6.28 -7.06 -2.39
N LEU A 146 5.91 -6.29 -1.40
CA LEU A 146 6.75 -5.40 -0.59
C LEU A 146 6.44 -5.61 0.90
N LYS A 147 7.30 -5.13 1.80
CA LYS A 147 7.01 -5.21 3.24
C LYS A 147 5.76 -4.39 3.59
N ARG A 148 4.82 -4.99 4.33
CA ARG A 148 3.55 -4.34 4.74
C ARG A 148 3.71 -3.13 5.66
N GLU A 149 4.84 -3.03 6.33
CA GLU A 149 5.16 -1.95 7.26
C GLU A 149 5.46 -0.62 6.54
N GLU A 150 5.66 -0.67 5.22
CA GLU A 150 5.95 0.48 4.41
C GLU A 150 4.70 0.93 3.66
N PHE A 151 4.42 2.22 3.69
CA PHE A 151 3.29 2.79 2.97
C PHE A 151 3.47 2.61 1.47
N MET A 152 2.51 1.95 0.83
CA MET A 152 2.53 1.75 -0.61
C MET A 152 1.66 2.79 -1.32
N LEU A 153 2.30 3.60 -2.13
CA LEU A 153 1.61 4.49 -3.05
C LEU A 153 1.53 3.82 -4.42
N VAL A 154 0.32 3.38 -4.82
CA VAL A 154 0.06 2.97 -6.20
C VAL A 154 0.04 4.22 -7.06
N THR A 155 1.10 4.41 -7.84
CA THR A 155 1.27 5.57 -8.71
C THR A 155 0.54 5.41 -10.04
N SER A 156 0.27 4.15 -10.44
CA SER A 156 -0.52 3.85 -11.63
C SER A 156 -1.26 2.51 -11.48
N PRO A 157 -2.60 2.51 -11.62
CA PRO A 157 -3.40 1.29 -11.58
C PRO A 157 -3.30 0.50 -12.88
N PHE A 158 -3.79 -0.74 -12.85
CA PHE A 158 -4.06 -1.55 -14.02
C PHE A 158 -5.11 -0.86 -14.92
N GLY A 159 -5.00 -1.04 -16.23
CA GLY A 159 -6.00 -0.56 -17.18
C GLY A 159 -5.47 0.41 -18.22
N THR A 160 -6.37 0.96 -19.02
CA THR A 160 -6.00 1.89 -20.10
C THR A 160 -5.60 3.24 -19.52
N ARG A 161 -4.40 3.70 -19.85
CA ARG A 161 -3.86 5.00 -19.44
C ARG A 161 -3.15 5.71 -20.59
N LYS A 162 -2.89 6.99 -20.44
CA LYS A 162 -1.94 7.70 -21.32
C LYS A 162 -0.55 7.09 -21.13
N ASP A 163 0.18 6.99 -22.24
CA ASP A 163 1.56 6.51 -22.19
C ASP A 163 2.43 7.51 -21.38
N PRO A 164 3.14 7.07 -20.33
CA PRO A 164 3.93 7.97 -19.49
C PRO A 164 5.11 8.62 -20.22
N LEU A 165 5.54 8.07 -21.37
CA LEU A 165 6.63 8.58 -22.19
C LEU A 165 6.12 9.36 -23.41
N ASP A 166 4.86 9.17 -23.80
CA ASP A 166 4.22 9.86 -24.94
C ASP A 166 2.74 10.10 -24.64
N ALA A 167 2.44 11.23 -24.05
CA ALA A 167 1.07 11.60 -23.63
C ALA A 167 0.06 11.68 -24.80
N SER A 168 0.50 11.64 -26.05
CA SER A 168 -0.37 11.59 -27.24
C SER A 168 -0.97 10.18 -27.48
N LYS A 169 -0.38 9.15 -26.86
CA LYS A 169 -0.79 7.75 -27.01
C LYS A 169 -1.48 7.24 -25.76
N SER A 170 -2.36 6.26 -25.96
CA SER A 170 -2.95 5.45 -24.90
C SER A 170 -2.42 4.03 -24.97
N GLN A 171 -2.20 3.42 -23.80
CA GLN A 171 -1.75 2.03 -23.69
C GLN A 171 -2.49 1.30 -22.59
N LEU A 172 -2.59 -0.01 -22.71
CA LEU A 172 -3.03 -0.87 -21.62
C LEU A 172 -1.85 -1.10 -20.66
N HIS A 173 -2.02 -0.70 -19.41
CA HIS A 173 -1.10 -1.02 -18.32
C HIS A 173 -1.50 -2.38 -17.71
N LYS A 174 -0.61 -3.37 -17.84
CA LYS A 174 -0.89 -4.77 -17.49
C LYS A 174 -0.44 -5.14 -16.07
N GLY A 175 -0.51 -4.22 -15.17
CA GLY A 175 -0.14 -4.37 -13.77
C GLY A 175 -0.37 -3.07 -13.01
N ILE A 176 0.16 -3.01 -11.82
CA ILE A 176 0.17 -1.79 -11.01
C ILE A 176 1.61 -1.29 -10.84
N ASP A 177 1.78 0.01 -10.81
CA ASP A 177 3.06 0.64 -10.46
C ASP A 177 2.98 1.11 -9.01
N ILE A 178 3.87 0.62 -8.17
CA ILE A 178 3.95 0.93 -6.74
C ILE A 178 5.24 1.72 -6.52
N GLN A 179 5.13 2.91 -5.93
CA GLN A 179 6.31 3.70 -5.59
C GLN A 179 7.15 2.97 -4.56
N THR A 180 8.46 2.90 -4.80
CA THR A 180 9.43 2.26 -3.93
C THR A 180 10.62 3.18 -3.65
N ASN A 181 11.45 2.80 -2.71
CA ASN A 181 12.68 3.50 -2.36
C ASN A 181 13.79 2.48 -2.07
N HIS A 182 14.18 1.71 -3.08
CA HIS A 182 15.24 0.70 -3.00
C HIS A 182 14.95 -0.41 -1.98
N GLU A 183 13.75 -0.96 -2.06
CA GLU A 183 13.20 -1.88 -1.07
C GLU A 183 13.30 -3.35 -1.53
N ALA A 184 13.19 -4.26 -0.55
CA ALA A 184 13.12 -5.68 -0.84
C ALA A 184 11.80 -6.03 -1.54
N VAL A 185 11.90 -6.63 -2.73
CA VAL A 185 10.77 -7.20 -3.46
C VAL A 185 10.61 -8.66 -3.05
N LEU A 186 9.38 -9.05 -2.69
CA LEU A 186 9.07 -10.30 -2.02
C LEU A 186 8.15 -11.19 -2.88
N ALA A 187 8.30 -12.51 -2.76
CA ALA A 187 7.37 -13.48 -3.32
C ALA A 187 6.02 -13.40 -2.61
N THR A 188 4.91 -13.50 -3.37
CA THR A 188 3.56 -13.25 -2.85
C THR A 188 2.89 -14.46 -2.23
N GLU A 189 3.39 -15.68 -2.47
CA GLU A 189 2.76 -16.91 -2.00
C GLU A 189 3.79 -18.02 -1.80
N ASP A 190 3.45 -19.01 -0.98
CA ASP A 190 4.25 -20.23 -0.80
C ASP A 190 4.24 -21.14 -2.06
N LYS A 191 5.26 -21.97 -2.16
CA LYS A 191 5.44 -22.94 -3.23
C LYS A 191 5.47 -22.31 -4.65
N GLY A 192 5.93 -21.05 -4.73
CA GLY A 192 6.16 -20.38 -6.00
C GLY A 192 7.39 -20.93 -6.70
N LYS A 193 7.36 -21.02 -8.04
CA LYS A 193 8.50 -21.40 -8.85
C LYS A 193 8.96 -20.25 -9.74
N VAL A 194 10.22 -19.87 -9.67
CA VAL A 194 10.81 -18.86 -10.57
C VAL A 194 10.88 -19.44 -11.98
N VAL A 195 10.07 -18.90 -12.89
CA VAL A 195 9.97 -19.39 -14.28
C VAL A 195 10.68 -18.49 -15.27
N ASN A 196 10.95 -17.24 -14.92
CA ASN A 196 11.72 -16.33 -15.76
C ASN A 196 12.54 -15.34 -14.92
N VAL A 197 13.75 -15.05 -15.38
CA VAL A 197 14.66 -14.03 -14.84
C VAL A 197 15.27 -13.27 -15.99
N ASN A 198 15.07 -11.96 -16.03
CA ASN A 198 15.75 -11.07 -16.97
C ASN A 198 16.76 -10.19 -16.21
N SER A 199 18.05 -10.44 -16.41
CA SER A 199 19.13 -9.65 -15.79
C SER A 199 19.54 -8.42 -16.61
N ASN A 200 19.00 -8.24 -17.82
CA ASN A 200 19.33 -7.12 -18.69
C ASN A 200 18.53 -5.86 -18.27
N ALA A 201 19.24 -4.85 -17.81
CA ALA A 201 18.65 -3.56 -17.46
C ALA A 201 18.12 -2.77 -18.67
N ASN A 202 18.61 -3.09 -19.86
CA ASN A 202 18.33 -2.35 -21.11
C ASN A 202 17.21 -3.02 -21.92
N THR A 203 16.09 -3.31 -21.28
CA THR A 203 14.84 -3.77 -21.91
C THR A 203 13.69 -2.85 -21.50
N ASN A 204 12.50 -3.05 -22.06
CA ASN A 204 11.34 -2.21 -21.67
C ASN A 204 11.04 -2.29 -20.17
N GLY A 205 10.97 -3.48 -19.60
CA GLY A 205 10.71 -3.72 -18.16
C GLY A 205 11.98 -3.76 -17.29
N GLY A 206 13.17 -3.58 -17.87
CA GLY A 206 14.43 -3.68 -17.15
C GLY A 206 14.67 -5.08 -16.57
N ARG A 207 15.40 -5.13 -15.44
CA ARG A 207 15.58 -6.38 -14.71
C ARG A 207 14.26 -6.83 -14.12
N SER A 208 13.95 -8.12 -14.28
CA SER A 208 12.66 -8.64 -13.83
C SER A 208 12.73 -10.11 -13.41
N VAL A 209 11.79 -10.49 -12.56
CA VAL A 209 11.55 -11.87 -12.12
C VAL A 209 10.09 -12.21 -12.38
N THR A 210 9.83 -13.46 -12.83
CA THR A 210 8.46 -13.99 -12.90
C THR A 210 8.38 -15.26 -12.07
N VAL A 211 7.44 -15.30 -11.14
CA VAL A 211 7.15 -16.46 -10.29
C VAL A 211 5.80 -17.03 -10.66
N GLU A 212 5.75 -18.35 -10.87
CA GLU A 212 4.52 -19.10 -11.16
C GLU A 212 4.03 -19.80 -9.90
N TYR A 213 2.72 -19.76 -9.68
CA TYR A 213 2.01 -20.41 -8.58
C TYR A 213 0.92 -21.31 -9.12
N ASN A 214 0.79 -22.49 -8.52
CA ASN A 214 -0.26 -23.46 -8.88
C ASN A 214 -1.50 -23.22 -7.99
N ARG A 215 -2.69 -23.38 -8.58
CA ARG A 215 -3.97 -23.41 -7.88
C ARG A 215 -4.49 -24.82 -7.73
N ASN A 216 -5.37 -25.03 -6.76
CA ASN A 216 -5.94 -26.37 -6.46
C ASN A 216 -6.82 -26.92 -7.60
N ASP A 217 -7.35 -26.05 -8.47
CA ASP A 217 -8.17 -26.42 -9.63
C ASP A 217 -7.34 -26.79 -10.88
N GLY A 218 -6.02 -26.83 -10.75
CA GLY A 218 -5.07 -27.11 -11.85
C GLY A 218 -4.75 -25.90 -12.73
N SER A 219 -5.38 -24.76 -12.50
CA SER A 219 -4.97 -23.51 -13.14
C SER A 219 -3.72 -22.95 -12.46
N LYS A 220 -3.14 -21.93 -13.05
CA LYS A 220 -1.92 -21.27 -12.54
C LYS A 220 -2.06 -19.76 -12.64
N TYR A 221 -1.18 -19.06 -11.97
CA TYR A 221 -0.93 -17.65 -12.25
C TYR A 221 0.55 -17.31 -12.14
N GLN A 222 0.94 -16.25 -12.82
CA GLN A 222 2.31 -15.76 -12.83
C GLN A 222 2.32 -14.31 -12.33
N CYS A 223 3.14 -14.06 -11.32
CA CYS A 223 3.46 -12.72 -10.84
C CYS A 223 4.76 -12.25 -11.46
N THR A 224 4.76 -11.09 -12.10
CA THR A 224 5.95 -10.49 -12.71
C THR A 224 6.31 -9.20 -11.99
N TYR A 225 7.58 -9.11 -11.60
CA TYR A 225 8.18 -8.01 -10.86
C TYR A 225 9.22 -7.34 -11.75
N MET A 226 9.02 -6.08 -12.15
CA MET A 226 9.89 -5.37 -13.10
C MET A 226 10.57 -4.14 -12.49
N HIS A 227 11.48 -3.56 -13.25
CA HIS A 227 12.29 -2.38 -12.93
C HIS A 227 13.25 -2.59 -11.75
N LEU A 228 13.61 -3.86 -11.45
CA LEU A 228 14.48 -4.20 -10.31
C LEU A 228 15.89 -3.63 -10.48
N ASP A 229 16.48 -3.20 -9.37
CA ASP A 229 17.91 -2.86 -9.32
C ASP A 229 18.79 -4.11 -9.24
N SER A 230 18.38 -5.10 -8.45
CA SER A 230 19.09 -6.36 -8.32
C SER A 230 18.13 -7.54 -8.18
N ILE A 231 18.61 -8.74 -8.55
CA ILE A 231 17.87 -10.00 -8.50
C ILE A 231 18.61 -10.96 -7.56
N SER A 232 17.87 -11.60 -6.66
CA SER A 232 18.40 -12.51 -5.63
C SER A 232 18.09 -13.98 -5.89
N VAL A 233 17.38 -14.30 -6.98
CA VAL A 233 16.92 -15.65 -7.33
C VAL A 233 17.30 -16.01 -8.77
N LYS A 234 17.23 -17.29 -9.11
CA LYS A 234 17.47 -17.81 -10.46
C LYS A 234 16.29 -18.66 -10.96
N ILE A 235 16.22 -18.89 -12.26
CA ILE A 235 15.20 -19.75 -12.86
C ILE A 235 15.28 -21.16 -12.25
N GLY A 236 14.12 -21.69 -11.86
CA GLY A 236 13.95 -22.99 -11.24
C GLY A 236 13.94 -22.96 -9.72
N ASP A 237 14.33 -21.86 -9.07
CA ASP A 237 14.24 -21.75 -7.62
C ASP A 237 12.79 -21.85 -7.16
N GLU A 238 12.56 -22.55 -6.04
CA GLU A 238 11.33 -22.51 -5.30
C GLU A 238 11.38 -21.40 -4.27
N VAL A 239 10.27 -20.68 -4.09
CA VAL A 239 10.18 -19.54 -3.19
C VAL A 239 8.97 -19.65 -2.27
N ALA A 240 9.14 -19.19 -1.04
CA ALA A 240 8.07 -19.08 -0.05
C ALA A 240 7.49 -17.65 -0.01
N ALA A 241 6.28 -17.50 0.52
CA ALA A 241 5.68 -16.19 0.79
C ALA A 241 6.61 -15.30 1.62
N GLY A 242 6.82 -14.06 1.19
CA GLY A 242 7.73 -13.13 1.86
C GLY A 242 9.22 -13.36 1.59
N GLN A 243 9.59 -14.38 0.81
CA GLN A 243 11.00 -14.58 0.42
C GLN A 243 11.45 -13.47 -0.54
N LYS A 244 12.64 -12.92 -0.29
CA LYS A 244 13.23 -11.87 -1.12
C LYS A 244 13.57 -12.38 -2.52
N LEU A 245 13.04 -11.70 -3.54
CA LEU A 245 13.30 -11.93 -4.97
C LEU A 245 14.38 -10.98 -5.51
N GLY A 246 14.50 -9.80 -4.94
CA GLY A 246 15.41 -8.75 -5.39
C GLY A 246 15.23 -7.45 -4.64
N ILE A 247 15.72 -6.39 -5.23
CA ILE A 247 15.55 -5.01 -4.75
C ILE A 247 14.85 -4.22 -5.85
N SER A 248 13.85 -3.40 -5.49
CA SER A 248 13.21 -2.44 -6.39
C SER A 248 14.21 -1.42 -6.92
N GLY A 249 13.90 -0.80 -8.06
CA GLY A 249 14.78 0.15 -8.69
C GLY A 249 14.12 0.92 -9.83
N ASN A 250 14.94 1.34 -10.78
CA ASN A 250 14.51 2.17 -11.92
C ASN A 250 15.16 1.68 -13.23
N THR A 251 15.33 0.37 -13.41
CA THR A 251 15.93 -0.19 -14.63
C THR A 251 14.88 -0.34 -15.74
N GLY A 252 15.33 -0.24 -17.00
CA GLY A 252 14.49 -0.37 -18.19
C GLY A 252 14.21 0.96 -18.88
N TYR A 253 13.63 0.85 -20.10
CA TYR A 253 13.32 2.04 -20.92
C TYR A 253 11.93 2.60 -20.66
N ARG A 254 11.05 1.85 -20.01
CA ARG A 254 9.66 2.27 -19.78
C ARG A 254 9.40 2.62 -18.32
N THR A 255 10.28 3.43 -17.77
CA THR A 255 10.18 3.94 -16.41
C THR A 255 10.44 5.44 -16.39
N THR A 256 9.78 6.16 -15.49
CA THR A 256 9.93 7.61 -15.28
C THR A 256 10.46 7.93 -13.88
N GLY A 257 10.71 6.94 -13.06
CA GLY A 257 11.19 7.06 -11.70
C GLY A 257 11.18 5.70 -11.00
N GLU A 258 11.77 5.63 -9.82
CA GLU A 258 11.85 4.38 -9.05
C GLU A 258 10.47 3.88 -8.65
N HIS A 259 10.15 2.64 -9.02
CA HIS A 259 8.92 1.95 -8.67
C HIS A 259 9.04 0.44 -8.90
N LEU A 260 8.17 -0.33 -8.28
CA LEU A 260 7.92 -1.71 -8.65
C LEU A 260 6.72 -1.75 -9.62
N HIS A 261 6.93 -2.25 -10.84
CA HIS A 261 5.83 -2.69 -11.68
C HIS A 261 5.49 -4.14 -11.31
N PHE A 262 4.27 -4.36 -10.85
CA PHE A 262 3.76 -5.68 -10.44
C PHE A 262 2.57 -6.06 -11.32
N GLY A 263 2.75 -7.13 -12.12
CA GLY A 263 1.72 -7.64 -13.03
C GLY A 263 1.37 -9.09 -12.71
N VAL A 264 0.10 -9.43 -12.87
CA VAL A 264 -0.40 -10.79 -12.66
C VAL A 264 -1.08 -11.32 -13.91
N ILE A 265 -0.74 -12.56 -14.30
CA ILE A 265 -1.33 -13.28 -15.42
C ILE A 265 -1.97 -14.56 -14.90
N SER A 266 -3.26 -14.74 -15.11
CA SER A 266 -3.94 -16.03 -14.89
C SER A 266 -3.72 -16.94 -16.10
N ILE A 267 -3.49 -18.23 -15.84
CA ILE A 267 -3.33 -19.27 -16.85
C ILE A 267 -4.33 -20.38 -16.54
N SER A 268 -5.34 -20.50 -17.39
CA SER A 268 -6.35 -21.55 -17.26
C SER A 268 -5.76 -22.93 -17.55
N THR A 269 -6.50 -23.99 -17.22
CA THR A 269 -6.06 -25.40 -17.44
C THR A 269 -5.86 -25.74 -18.92
N ASP A 270 -6.52 -25.01 -19.84
CA ASP A 270 -6.31 -25.11 -21.29
C ASP A 270 -5.10 -24.29 -21.81
N GLY A 271 -4.38 -23.60 -20.90
CA GLY A 271 -3.24 -22.76 -21.25
C GLY A 271 -3.59 -21.33 -21.68
N THR A 272 -4.87 -20.95 -21.67
CA THR A 272 -5.28 -19.58 -21.99
C THR A 272 -4.75 -18.60 -20.97
N LYS A 273 -4.10 -17.51 -21.43
CA LYS A 273 -3.51 -16.47 -20.58
C LYS A 273 -4.37 -15.21 -20.57
N ARG A 274 -4.55 -14.64 -19.39
CA ARG A 274 -5.26 -13.39 -19.20
C ARG A 274 -4.56 -12.51 -18.15
N ASP A 275 -4.26 -11.26 -18.52
CA ASP A 275 -3.82 -10.25 -17.54
C ASP A 275 -4.98 -9.97 -16.57
N ILE A 276 -4.69 -9.86 -15.28
CA ILE A 276 -5.68 -9.59 -14.22
C ILE A 276 -5.28 -8.37 -13.41
N ASP A 277 -6.33 -7.64 -12.96
CA ASP A 277 -6.24 -6.47 -12.09
C ASP A 277 -6.03 -6.90 -10.64
#